data_047dd320cd2d0e596cf42866c6d44e1f
#
_entry.id   047dd320cd2d0e596cf42866c6d44e1f
#
_cell.length_a   1.000
_cell.length_b   1.000
_cell.length_c   1.000
_cell.angle_alpha   90.00
_cell.angle_beta   90.00
_cell.angle_gamma   90.00
#
_symmetry.space_group_name_H-M   'P 1'
#
loop_
_entity.id
_entity.type
_entity.pdbx_description
1 polymer ?
#
loop_
_entity_poly.entity_id
_entity_poly.type
_entity_poly.pdbx_seq_one_letter_code
_entity_poly.pdbx_strand_id
1 'polypeptide(L)'
;EDHCKAIDLVVRQGREGEVYNVGGHNEMTNINIVKLTIKTIHDMMAADKNLRNILKKQVKDANGDIDISWINDELITFVADRLGHDQRYAIDPTKIKEELGWYPETMFADGIVKTIKWNLEHQDWIAEVTSGDYQKYYEQMYGNR
;
A
#
# COMPACT_ATOMS: atom_id res chain seq x y z
N GLU A 1 -9.95 6.35 -1.53
CA GLU A 1 -10.97 7.37 -1.80
C GLU A 1 -11.43 7.34 -3.27
N ASP A 2 -10.52 7.50 -4.24
CA ASP A 2 -10.87 7.60 -5.66
C ASP A 2 -11.60 6.36 -6.18
N HIS A 3 -11.16 5.17 -5.80
CA HIS A 3 -11.83 3.92 -6.17
C HIS A 3 -13.26 3.84 -5.63
N CYS A 4 -13.48 4.27 -4.38
CA CYS A 4 -14.83 4.32 -3.79
C CYS A 4 -15.73 5.33 -4.51
N LYS A 5 -15.19 6.49 -4.90
CA LYS A 5 -15.92 7.47 -5.72
C LYS A 5 -16.34 6.89 -7.08
N ALA A 6 -15.42 6.11 -7.72
CA ALA A 6 -15.72 5.43 -8.96
C ALA A 6 -16.86 4.41 -8.80
N ILE A 7 -16.81 3.59 -7.76
CA ILE A 7 -17.87 2.60 -7.48
C ILE A 7 -19.21 3.28 -7.24
N ASP A 8 -19.27 4.31 -6.38
CA ASP A 8 -20.51 5.06 -6.11
C ASP A 8 -21.07 5.68 -7.40
N LEU A 9 -20.21 6.24 -8.24
CA LEU A 9 -20.62 6.84 -9.51
C LEU A 9 -21.18 5.78 -10.48
N VAL A 10 -20.52 4.62 -10.61
CA VAL A 10 -20.99 3.52 -11.46
C VAL A 10 -22.35 3.00 -10.97
N VAL A 11 -22.54 2.85 -9.65
CA VAL A 11 -23.82 2.41 -9.08
C VAL A 11 -24.95 3.40 -9.37
N ARG A 12 -24.66 4.70 -9.38
CA ARG A 12 -25.69 5.75 -9.58
C ARG A 12 -25.97 6.09 -11.04
N GLN A 13 -24.97 6.01 -11.91
CA GLN A 13 -25.02 6.57 -13.26
C GLN A 13 -24.50 5.61 -14.34
N GLY A 14 -23.92 4.47 -13.96
CA GLY A 14 -23.45 3.48 -14.91
C GLY A 14 -24.60 2.87 -15.70
N ARG A 15 -24.31 2.48 -16.95
CA ARG A 15 -25.28 1.78 -17.78
C ARG A 15 -25.38 0.32 -17.33
N GLU A 16 -26.59 -0.21 -17.24
CA GLU A 16 -26.84 -1.59 -16.90
C GLU A 16 -26.18 -2.57 -17.90
N GLY A 17 -25.54 -3.60 -17.38
CA GLY A 17 -24.85 -4.61 -18.18
C GLY A 17 -23.46 -4.21 -18.70
N GLU A 18 -23.01 -2.99 -18.41
CA GLU A 18 -21.69 -2.49 -18.85
C GLU A 18 -20.60 -2.72 -17.80
N VAL A 19 -19.37 -2.81 -18.29
CA VAL A 19 -18.17 -2.95 -17.46
C VAL A 19 -17.35 -1.67 -17.54
N TYR A 20 -16.90 -1.18 -16.38
CA TYR A 20 -16.05 -0.01 -16.25
C TYR A 20 -14.73 -0.37 -15.58
N ASN A 21 -13.63 -0.10 -16.26
CA ASN A 21 -12.29 -0.21 -15.67
C ASN A 21 -12.00 1.02 -14.81
N VAL A 22 -11.46 0.79 -13.63
CA VAL A 22 -11.06 1.85 -12.69
C VAL A 22 -9.56 1.73 -12.45
N GLY A 23 -8.80 2.71 -12.93
CA GLY A 23 -7.33 2.72 -12.82
C GLY A 23 -6.76 4.13 -12.66
N GLY A 24 -5.56 4.22 -12.12
CA GLY A 24 -4.95 5.47 -11.68
C GLY A 24 -3.88 6.07 -12.61
N HIS A 25 -3.58 5.46 -13.74
CA HIS A 25 -2.44 5.85 -14.61
C HIS A 25 -1.09 5.97 -13.85
N ASN A 26 -0.94 5.23 -12.76
CA ASN A 26 0.24 5.24 -11.88
C ASN A 26 0.94 3.87 -11.93
N GLU A 27 1.43 3.49 -13.10
CA GLU A 27 2.19 2.26 -13.23
C GLU A 27 3.57 2.42 -12.59
N MET A 28 3.86 1.56 -11.62
CA MET A 28 5.14 1.53 -10.93
C MET A 28 5.65 0.10 -10.79
N THR A 29 6.96 -0.08 -10.83
CA THR A 29 7.57 -1.37 -10.51
C THR A 29 7.43 -1.67 -9.02
N ASN A 30 7.30 -2.96 -8.67
CA ASN A 30 7.23 -3.40 -7.27
C ASN A 30 8.39 -2.84 -6.44
N ILE A 31 9.61 -2.86 -6.98
CA ILE A 31 10.79 -2.35 -6.28
C ILE A 31 10.68 -0.86 -5.97
N ASN A 32 10.14 -0.05 -6.88
CA ASN A 32 9.94 1.38 -6.66
C ASN A 32 8.86 1.66 -5.61
N ILE A 33 7.78 0.85 -5.60
CA ILE A 33 6.75 0.93 -4.55
C ILE A 33 7.35 0.60 -3.18
N VAL A 34 8.14 -0.47 -3.08
CA VAL A 34 8.79 -0.88 -1.83
C VAL A 34 9.74 0.21 -1.32
N LYS A 35 10.61 0.74 -2.19
CA LYS A 35 11.53 1.82 -1.82
C LYS A 35 10.80 3.09 -1.38
N LEU A 36 9.76 3.49 -2.11
CA LEU A 36 8.95 4.64 -1.74
C LEU A 36 8.26 4.42 -0.37
N THR A 37 7.77 3.22 -0.11
CA THR A 37 7.16 2.87 1.18
C THR A 37 8.17 2.95 2.32
N ILE A 38 9.34 2.35 2.17
CA ILE A 38 10.43 2.39 3.18
C ILE A 38 10.81 3.85 3.46
N LYS A 39 11.08 4.62 2.40
CA LYS A 39 11.43 6.04 2.53
C LYS A 39 10.34 6.83 3.26
N THR A 40 9.07 6.64 2.88
CA THR A 40 7.95 7.36 3.50
C THR A 40 7.83 7.05 4.99
N ILE A 41 7.94 5.77 5.38
CA ILE A 41 7.91 5.36 6.80
C ILE A 41 9.07 6.00 7.56
N HIS A 42 10.30 5.93 7.01
CA HIS A 42 11.48 6.55 7.62
C HIS A 42 11.26 8.05 7.83
N ASP A 43 10.85 8.79 6.80
CA ASP A 43 10.66 10.22 6.85
C ASP A 43 9.56 10.63 7.86
N MET A 44 8.44 9.90 7.92
CA MET A 44 7.38 10.13 8.90
C MET A 44 7.88 9.92 10.33
N MET A 45 8.64 8.86 10.58
CA MET A 45 9.21 8.58 11.91
C MET A 45 10.37 9.51 12.28
N ALA A 46 11.05 10.08 11.28
CA ALA A 46 12.04 11.15 11.53
C ALA A 46 11.36 12.47 11.94
N ALA A 47 10.22 12.78 11.31
CA ALA A 47 9.45 13.99 11.59
C ALA A 47 8.67 13.92 12.90
N ASP A 48 8.10 12.76 13.25
CA ASP A 48 7.35 12.54 14.50
C ASP A 48 7.91 11.34 15.28
N LYS A 49 8.65 11.67 16.36
CA LYS A 49 9.26 10.67 17.25
C LYS A 49 8.23 9.78 17.95
N ASN A 50 6.98 10.24 18.15
CA ASN A 50 5.95 9.44 18.82
C ASN A 50 5.56 8.22 17.98
N LEU A 51 5.64 8.32 16.65
CA LEU A 51 5.39 7.17 15.76
C LEU A 51 6.38 6.04 15.96
N ARG A 52 7.58 6.30 16.48
CA ARG A 52 8.59 5.27 16.74
C ARG A 52 8.19 4.29 17.85
N ASN A 53 7.25 4.67 18.71
CA ASN A 53 6.81 3.81 19.83
C ASN A 53 6.09 2.53 19.37
N ILE A 54 5.58 2.48 18.14
CA ILE A 54 4.97 1.28 17.57
C ILE A 54 6.00 0.24 17.09
N LEU A 55 7.27 0.65 16.96
CA LEU A 55 8.32 -0.26 16.50
C LEU A 55 8.60 -1.33 17.56
N LYS A 56 8.64 -2.59 17.13
CA LYS A 56 9.04 -3.71 18.00
C LYS A 56 10.52 -3.61 18.40
N LYS A 57 11.36 -3.08 17.49
CA LYS A 57 12.79 -2.89 17.73
C LYS A 57 13.00 -1.54 18.43
N GLN A 58 13.27 -1.59 19.74
CA GLN A 58 13.40 -0.43 20.63
C GLN A 58 14.87 -0.09 20.98
N VAL A 59 15.80 -0.25 20.00
CA VAL A 59 17.20 0.16 20.18
C VAL A 59 17.28 1.68 20.24
N LYS A 60 18.10 2.20 21.16
CA LYS A 60 18.30 3.65 21.30
C LYS A 60 19.54 4.10 20.54
N ASP A 61 19.45 5.27 19.94
CA ASP A 61 20.57 6.00 19.33
C ASP A 61 21.41 6.74 20.39
N ALA A 62 22.45 7.43 19.94
CA ALA A 62 23.34 8.23 20.83
C ALA A 62 22.62 9.36 21.55
N ASN A 63 21.46 9.81 21.08
CA ASN A 63 20.65 10.87 21.68
C ASN A 63 19.58 10.32 22.64
N GLY A 64 19.47 8.98 22.77
CA GLY A 64 18.45 8.32 23.57
C GLY A 64 17.10 8.14 22.89
N ASP A 65 16.98 8.51 21.61
CA ASP A 65 15.80 8.29 20.80
C ASP A 65 15.76 6.84 20.27
N ILE A 66 14.59 6.35 19.87
CA ILE A 66 14.49 5.05 19.18
C ILE A 66 15.16 5.18 17.83
N ASP A 67 16.18 4.34 17.58
CA ASP A 67 16.93 4.30 16.35
C ASP A 67 16.05 3.80 15.19
N ILE A 68 16.02 4.56 14.11
CA ILE A 68 15.30 4.25 12.87
C ILE A 68 16.24 4.09 11.66
N SER A 69 17.57 4.13 11.86
CA SER A 69 18.55 4.03 10.79
C SER A 69 18.46 2.72 9.98
N TRP A 70 17.92 1.67 10.61
CA TRP A 70 17.68 0.36 9.99
C TRP A 70 16.45 0.34 9.06
N ILE A 71 15.62 1.40 9.06
CA ILE A 71 14.49 1.55 8.12
C ILE A 71 15.06 2.11 6.81
N ASN A 72 15.64 1.24 6.00
CA ASN A 72 16.34 1.58 4.77
C ASN A 72 16.22 0.43 3.74
N ASP A 73 16.86 0.55 2.59
CA ASP A 73 16.79 -0.43 1.50
C ASP A 73 17.35 -1.82 1.87
N GLU A 74 18.09 -1.97 2.98
CA GLU A 74 18.57 -3.27 3.48
C GLU A 74 17.42 -4.20 3.95
N LEU A 75 16.23 -3.64 4.17
CA LEU A 75 15.02 -4.43 4.45
C LEU A 75 14.50 -5.20 3.23
N ILE A 76 15.01 -4.89 2.03
CA ILE A 76 14.54 -5.51 0.79
C ILE A 76 15.17 -6.90 0.64
N THR A 77 14.32 -7.92 0.58
CA THR A 77 14.74 -9.30 0.31
C THR A 77 14.10 -9.78 -0.99
N PHE A 78 14.94 -10.20 -1.94
CA PHE A 78 14.45 -10.78 -3.19
C PHE A 78 14.12 -12.26 -2.96
N VAL A 79 12.95 -12.67 -3.43
CA VAL A 79 12.46 -14.04 -3.36
C VAL A 79 12.14 -14.56 -4.77
N ALA A 80 12.02 -15.89 -4.92
CA ALA A 80 11.56 -16.47 -6.17
C ALA A 80 10.13 -16.01 -6.48
N ASP A 81 9.88 -15.62 -7.72
CA ASP A 81 8.56 -15.20 -8.14
C ASP A 81 7.58 -16.38 -8.28
N ARG A 82 6.29 -16.10 -8.24
CA ARG A 82 5.25 -17.09 -8.45
C ARG A 82 5.23 -17.54 -9.91
N LEU A 83 4.96 -18.81 -10.14
CA LEU A 83 4.75 -19.32 -11.49
C LEU A 83 3.50 -18.68 -12.12
N GLY A 84 3.63 -18.18 -13.35
CA GLY A 84 2.54 -17.50 -14.06
C GLY A 84 2.17 -16.13 -13.52
N HIS A 85 3.05 -15.47 -12.79
CA HIS A 85 2.81 -14.10 -12.29
C HIS A 85 2.86 -13.10 -13.44
N ASP A 86 1.86 -12.22 -13.51
CA ASP A 86 1.82 -11.15 -14.50
C ASP A 86 2.97 -10.16 -14.26
N GLN A 87 3.68 -9.83 -15.34
CA GLN A 87 4.81 -8.88 -15.27
C GLN A 87 4.35 -7.42 -15.17
N ARG A 88 3.11 -7.12 -15.58
CA ARG A 88 2.59 -5.75 -15.64
C ARG A 88 1.07 -5.74 -15.46
N TYR A 89 0.62 -4.82 -14.62
CA TYR A 89 -0.78 -4.44 -14.50
C TYR A 89 -0.94 -3.03 -15.05
N ALA A 90 -1.69 -2.89 -16.15
CA ALA A 90 -2.04 -1.62 -16.74
C ALA A 90 -3.54 -1.62 -17.00
N ILE A 91 -4.23 -0.58 -16.53
CA ILE A 91 -5.68 -0.46 -16.65
C ILE A 91 -5.99 0.83 -17.41
N ASP A 92 -6.81 0.71 -18.46
CA ASP A 92 -7.31 1.84 -19.21
C ASP A 92 -8.70 2.28 -18.67
N PRO A 93 -8.79 3.43 -17.97
CA PRO A 93 -10.03 3.98 -17.44
C PRO A 93 -10.73 4.95 -18.41
N THR A 94 -10.39 4.97 -19.69
CA THR A 94 -10.93 5.94 -20.67
C THR A 94 -12.45 5.91 -20.71
N LYS A 95 -13.07 4.73 -20.73
CA LYS A 95 -14.53 4.58 -20.79
C LYS A 95 -15.25 5.24 -19.61
N ILE A 96 -14.79 4.99 -18.37
CA ILE A 96 -15.43 5.60 -17.20
C ILE A 96 -15.27 7.12 -17.19
N LYS A 97 -14.15 7.63 -17.69
CA LYS A 97 -13.92 9.06 -17.84
C LYS A 97 -14.86 9.69 -18.87
N GLU A 98 -14.98 9.08 -20.03
CA GLU A 98 -15.81 9.62 -21.13
C GLU A 98 -17.30 9.52 -20.84
N GLU A 99 -17.76 8.41 -20.26
CA GLU A 99 -19.20 8.19 -20.03
C GLU A 99 -19.69 8.78 -18.71
N LEU A 100 -18.89 8.75 -17.64
CA LEU A 100 -19.28 9.13 -16.28
C LEU A 100 -18.50 10.34 -15.74
N GLY A 101 -17.50 10.85 -16.45
CA GLY A 101 -16.69 11.98 -16.02
C GLY A 101 -15.72 11.69 -14.87
N TRP A 102 -15.54 10.42 -14.48
CA TRP A 102 -14.64 10.05 -13.41
C TRP A 102 -13.18 10.00 -13.88
N TYR A 103 -12.29 10.50 -13.04
CA TYR A 103 -10.84 10.31 -13.16
C TYR A 103 -10.20 10.28 -11.78
N PRO A 104 -9.03 9.64 -11.63
CA PRO A 104 -8.31 9.60 -10.35
C PRO A 104 -7.72 10.98 -10.03
N GLU A 105 -7.96 11.47 -8.82
CA GLU A 105 -7.47 12.77 -8.34
C GLU A 105 -6.21 12.64 -7.50
N THR A 106 -6.00 11.45 -6.88
CA THR A 106 -4.89 11.20 -5.97
C THR A 106 -3.73 10.54 -6.70
N MET A 107 -2.59 11.24 -6.78
CA MET A 107 -1.35 10.63 -7.27
C MET A 107 -0.85 9.57 -6.30
N PHE A 108 -0.17 8.53 -6.82
CA PHE A 108 0.29 7.40 -5.99
C PHE A 108 1.20 7.88 -4.84
N ALA A 109 2.12 8.81 -5.10
CA ALA A 109 3.02 9.32 -4.07
C ALA A 109 2.29 9.97 -2.89
N ASP A 110 1.17 10.67 -3.14
CA ASP A 110 0.35 11.27 -2.09
C ASP A 110 -0.55 10.23 -1.41
N GLY A 111 -1.09 9.32 -2.21
CA GLY A 111 -1.96 8.23 -1.72
C GLY A 111 -1.24 7.28 -0.78
N ILE A 112 0.02 6.91 -1.09
CA ILE A 112 0.80 6.00 -0.25
C ILE A 112 1.11 6.61 1.12
N VAL A 113 1.37 7.93 1.19
CA VAL A 113 1.57 8.65 2.46
C VAL A 113 0.32 8.55 3.34
N LYS A 114 -0.86 8.81 2.77
CA LYS A 114 -2.14 8.69 3.49
C LYS A 114 -2.37 7.25 4.00
N THR A 115 -2.09 6.27 3.15
CA THR A 115 -2.25 4.84 3.48
C THR A 115 -1.30 4.43 4.61
N ILE A 116 -0.02 4.80 4.53
CA ILE A 116 0.96 4.49 5.57
C ILE A 116 0.56 5.16 6.88
N LYS A 117 0.22 6.44 6.86
CA LYS A 117 -0.23 7.17 8.05
C LYS A 117 -1.40 6.47 8.71
N TRP A 118 -2.43 6.11 7.94
CA TRP A 118 -3.59 5.40 8.46
C TRP A 118 -3.19 4.08 9.14
N ASN A 119 -2.32 3.27 8.51
CA ASN A 119 -1.84 2.04 9.10
C ASN A 119 -1.05 2.26 10.39
N LEU A 120 -0.23 3.31 10.47
CA LEU A 120 0.52 3.64 11.69
C LEU A 120 -0.41 4.07 12.84
N GLU A 121 -1.53 4.70 12.55
CA GLU A 121 -2.52 5.18 13.53
C GLU A 121 -3.54 4.10 13.96
N HIS A 122 -3.67 2.97 13.21
CA HIS A 122 -4.68 1.94 13.45
C HIS A 122 -4.07 0.57 13.75
N GLN A 123 -3.18 0.52 14.75
CA GLN A 123 -2.47 -0.70 15.13
C GLN A 123 -3.39 -1.81 15.64
N ASP A 124 -4.50 -1.46 16.31
CA ASP A 124 -5.49 -2.42 16.79
C ASP A 124 -6.15 -3.17 15.63
N TRP A 125 -6.51 -2.44 14.57
CA TRP A 125 -7.06 -3.04 13.34
C TRP A 125 -6.04 -3.98 12.68
N ILE A 126 -4.77 -3.57 12.59
CA ILE A 126 -3.70 -4.41 12.04
C ILE A 126 -3.55 -5.69 12.87
N ALA A 127 -3.55 -5.56 14.21
CA ALA A 127 -3.45 -6.71 15.11
C ALA A 127 -4.62 -7.68 14.91
N GLU A 128 -5.84 -7.18 14.75
CA GLU A 128 -7.04 -8.00 14.51
C GLU A 128 -6.93 -8.75 13.17
N VAL A 129 -6.61 -8.07 12.07
CA VAL A 129 -6.51 -8.66 10.72
C VAL A 129 -5.37 -9.67 10.62
N THR A 130 -4.26 -9.45 11.34
CA THR A 130 -3.06 -10.32 11.28
C THR A 130 -3.05 -11.43 12.33
N SER A 131 -3.97 -11.44 13.29
CA SER A 131 -3.94 -12.32 14.47
C SER A 131 -4.35 -13.77 14.25
N GLY A 132 -4.91 -14.15 13.07
CA GLY A 132 -5.56 -15.44 12.96
C GLY A 132 -5.31 -16.20 11.66
N ASP A 133 -6.36 -16.37 10.85
CA ASP A 133 -6.38 -17.25 9.67
C ASP A 133 -5.44 -16.81 8.55
N TYR A 134 -5.05 -15.53 8.51
CA TYR A 134 -4.10 -15.04 7.50
C TYR A 134 -2.72 -15.69 7.62
N GLN A 135 -2.21 -15.91 8.84
CA GLN A 135 -0.92 -16.59 9.05
C GLN A 135 -0.97 -18.03 8.58
N LYS A 136 -2.05 -18.77 8.89
CA LYS A 136 -2.26 -20.13 8.41
C LYS A 136 -2.35 -20.20 6.89
N TYR A 137 -3.08 -19.26 6.28
CA TYR A 137 -3.16 -19.15 4.83
C TYR A 137 -1.79 -18.86 4.20
N TYR A 138 -1.03 -17.95 4.78
CA TYR A 138 0.31 -17.59 4.31
C TYR A 138 1.28 -18.79 4.38
N GLU A 139 1.27 -19.54 5.49
CA GLU A 139 2.07 -20.74 5.64
C GLU A 139 1.70 -21.83 4.62
N GLN A 140 0.40 -22.02 4.35
CA GLN A 140 -0.06 -22.98 3.34
C GLN A 140 0.39 -22.60 1.93
N MET A 141 0.35 -21.32 1.58
CA MET A 141 0.67 -20.85 0.22
C MET A 141 2.16 -20.63 -0.03
N TYR A 142 2.95 -20.32 0.99
CA TYR A 142 4.34 -19.87 0.86
C TYR A 142 5.33 -20.59 1.77
N GLY A 143 4.91 -21.35 2.75
CA GLY A 143 5.76 -22.00 3.75
C GLY A 143 6.66 -23.13 3.23
N ASN A 144 6.44 -23.59 1.99
CA ASN A 144 7.22 -24.66 1.33
C ASN A 144 8.05 -24.13 0.13
N ARG A 145 8.43 -22.87 0.12
CA ARG A 145 9.24 -22.25 -0.95
C ARG A 145 10.62 -21.84 -0.48
#